data_bb2fc42b250b3e1e16b728d219a3d679
#
_entry.id   bb2fc42b250b3e1e16b728d219a3d679
#
_cell.length_a   1.000
_cell.length_b   1.000
_cell.length_c   1.000
_cell.angle_alpha   90.00
_cell.angle_beta   90.00
_cell.angle_gamma   90.00
#
_symmetry.space_group_name_H-M   'P 1'
#
loop_
_entity.id
_entity.type
_entity.pdbx_description
1 polymer ?
#
loop_
_entity_poly.entity_id
_entity_poly.type
_entity_poly.pdbx_seq_one_letter_code
_entity_poly.pdbx_strand_id
1 'polypeptide(L)'
;MSDQINEYTKPKGLENVGATCYMNAVLQCFYHVKPLSSELIHYNFPNLSVNQIPMTLAFLDVVKNLSSGNNNPARPILFKNVISVNPLFTGIQANDSKDLILYFLEKIDQELTFLNYFSQNKFFFNAIKTMPKVFKPELQYIVELFMTNHKSIFSDLFYGFMKQTITCSKCHQELTNYQIFNFIIFPIETVYNSKKNNNKNNNNYKNISKSTYSPYNMPPAGKPSYTSNSEYGNFYNNYNNNNKSSNIYKNANYGSYDNNNKSVSLIDCFENEIDDINFKGDNQIYCNKCNKLLDAKGKNIIFSSSHVLILILNRGKANKFECDVEFEEDLDIKKYVENKECPTKYKLIGVISHLGESGMGGHFIADCRHFDNKWYCFNDSIVSGPSNHYNKKGIPYILFYLNEKYI
;
A
#
# COMPACT_ATOMS: atom_id res chain seq x y z
N MET A 1 -5.18 -34.03 -8.97
CA MET A 1 -6.45 -33.36 -8.66
C MET A 1 -6.08 -31.95 -8.33
N SER A 2 -6.49 -30.99 -9.15
CA SER A 2 -6.11 -29.59 -8.99
C SER A 2 -6.84 -29.03 -7.78
N ASP A 3 -6.12 -28.73 -6.72
CA ASP A 3 -6.60 -27.94 -5.58
C ASP A 3 -6.77 -26.48 -6.03
N GLN A 4 -7.74 -26.25 -6.92
CA GLN A 4 -8.22 -24.89 -7.18
C GLN A 4 -8.73 -24.35 -5.86
N ILE A 5 -8.45 -23.09 -5.54
CA ILE A 5 -9.20 -22.39 -4.50
C ILE A 5 -10.65 -22.58 -4.89
N ASN A 6 -11.33 -23.43 -4.11
CA ASN A 6 -12.68 -23.79 -4.45
C ASN A 6 -13.51 -22.52 -4.30
N GLU A 7 -14.07 -22.02 -5.41
CA GLU A 7 -14.96 -20.84 -5.44
C GLU A 7 -16.14 -21.00 -4.48
N TYR A 8 -16.33 -22.19 -3.94
CA TYR A 8 -17.36 -22.58 -2.96
C TYR A 8 -16.88 -22.63 -1.51
N THR A 9 -15.63 -22.25 -1.19
CA THR A 9 -15.24 -22.17 0.22
C THR A 9 -16.02 -21.03 0.88
N LYS A 10 -16.65 -21.35 2.03
CA LYS A 10 -17.36 -20.32 2.80
C LYS A 10 -16.36 -19.30 3.35
N PRO A 11 -16.70 -18.01 3.32
CA PRO A 11 -15.88 -16.97 3.93
C PRO A 11 -15.62 -17.27 5.40
N LYS A 12 -14.37 -17.17 5.84
CA LYS A 12 -13.94 -17.57 7.17
C LYS A 12 -13.22 -16.41 7.86
N GLY A 13 -13.58 -16.15 9.14
CA GLY A 13 -12.93 -15.15 9.98
C GLY A 13 -11.58 -15.62 10.54
N LEU A 14 -10.89 -14.71 11.21
CA LEU A 14 -9.64 -14.93 11.93
C LEU A 14 -9.85 -14.63 13.42
N GLU A 15 -9.40 -15.51 14.31
CA GLU A 15 -9.46 -15.25 15.75
C GLU A 15 -8.58 -14.03 16.12
N ASN A 16 -9.07 -13.20 17.05
CA ASN A 16 -8.26 -12.17 17.66
C ASN A 16 -7.39 -12.79 18.76
N VAL A 17 -6.10 -12.85 18.51
CA VAL A 17 -5.12 -13.51 19.41
C VAL A 17 -4.36 -12.50 20.27
N GLY A 18 -4.95 -11.36 20.58
CA GLY A 18 -4.41 -10.31 21.44
C GLY A 18 -4.28 -8.97 20.72
N ALA A 19 -5.38 -8.18 20.70
CA ALA A 19 -5.51 -6.90 20.00
C ALA A 19 -5.00 -6.92 18.54
N THR A 20 -5.28 -8.02 17.81
CA THR A 20 -4.78 -8.29 16.46
C THR A 20 -5.77 -7.98 15.34
N CYS A 21 -6.79 -7.17 15.59
CA CYS A 21 -7.75 -6.76 14.56
C CYS A 21 -7.08 -6.12 13.33
N TYR A 22 -6.06 -5.27 13.56
CA TYR A 22 -5.25 -4.67 12.49
C TYR A 22 -4.57 -5.73 11.60
N MET A 23 -4.06 -6.79 12.22
CA MET A 23 -3.41 -7.90 11.55
C MET A 23 -4.43 -8.74 10.78
N ASN A 24 -5.56 -9.07 11.41
CA ASN A 24 -6.61 -9.87 10.80
C ASN A 24 -7.19 -9.17 9.57
N ALA A 25 -7.43 -7.85 9.62
CA ALA A 25 -7.91 -7.06 8.49
C ALA A 25 -6.91 -7.10 7.32
N VAL A 26 -5.61 -6.96 7.60
CA VAL A 26 -4.55 -7.04 6.58
C VAL A 26 -4.50 -8.44 5.95
N LEU A 27 -4.50 -9.50 6.76
CA LEU A 27 -4.44 -10.89 6.29
C LEU A 27 -5.65 -11.24 5.42
N GLN A 28 -6.84 -10.78 5.76
CA GLN A 28 -8.04 -10.97 4.94
C GLN A 28 -7.88 -10.31 3.57
N CYS A 29 -7.41 -9.06 3.49
CA CYS A 29 -7.22 -8.38 2.22
C CYS A 29 -6.18 -9.10 1.34
N PHE A 30 -5.04 -9.53 1.89
CA PHE A 30 -4.04 -10.28 1.11
C PHE A 30 -4.53 -11.66 0.67
N TYR A 31 -5.30 -12.36 1.51
CA TYR A 31 -5.93 -13.63 1.14
C TYR A 31 -6.87 -13.49 -0.05
N HIS A 32 -7.63 -12.39 -0.13
CA HIS A 32 -8.56 -12.13 -1.22
C HIS A 32 -7.90 -11.61 -2.51
N VAL A 33 -6.58 -11.44 -2.53
CA VAL A 33 -5.83 -11.29 -3.78
C VAL A 33 -5.72 -12.66 -4.45
N LYS A 34 -6.74 -13.04 -5.24
CA LYS A 34 -6.91 -14.37 -5.84
C LYS A 34 -5.63 -14.92 -6.49
N PRO A 35 -4.90 -14.17 -7.36
CA PRO A 35 -3.68 -14.69 -7.99
C PRO A 35 -2.59 -15.03 -6.96
N LEU A 36 -2.47 -14.26 -5.87
CA LEU A 36 -1.51 -14.52 -4.81
C LEU A 36 -1.84 -15.81 -4.05
N SER A 37 -3.06 -15.90 -3.55
CA SER A 37 -3.48 -17.06 -2.73
C SER A 37 -3.51 -18.35 -3.54
N SER A 38 -3.94 -18.30 -4.80
CA SER A 38 -3.89 -19.46 -5.70
C SER A 38 -2.48 -19.96 -5.93
N GLU A 39 -1.54 -19.05 -6.20
CA GLU A 39 -0.14 -19.41 -6.43
C GLU A 39 0.48 -20.04 -5.17
N LEU A 40 0.27 -19.45 -3.99
CA LEU A 40 0.83 -19.93 -2.73
C LEU A 40 0.33 -21.31 -2.33
N ILE A 41 -0.95 -21.62 -2.55
CA ILE A 41 -1.53 -22.94 -2.22
C ILE A 41 -0.91 -24.03 -3.09
N HIS A 42 -0.66 -23.77 -4.36
CA HIS A 42 -0.15 -24.75 -5.31
C HIS A 42 1.37 -24.92 -5.26
N TYR A 43 2.06 -23.97 -4.63
CA TYR A 43 3.50 -24.04 -4.56
C TYR A 43 3.98 -25.09 -3.57
N ASN A 44 4.79 -25.99 -4.09
CA ASN A 44 5.46 -26.98 -3.26
C ASN A 44 6.80 -26.40 -2.77
N PHE A 45 6.73 -25.73 -1.59
CA PHE A 45 7.95 -25.20 -0.98
C PHE A 45 8.92 -26.36 -0.70
N PRO A 46 10.17 -26.30 -1.17
CA PRO A 46 11.17 -27.31 -0.83
C PRO A 46 11.28 -27.37 0.70
N ASN A 47 11.76 -28.50 1.24
CA ASN A 47 11.95 -28.74 2.68
C ASN A 47 12.92 -27.71 3.30
N LEU A 48 12.43 -26.48 3.45
CA LEU A 48 13.14 -25.36 4.05
C LEU A 48 12.83 -25.31 5.54
N SER A 49 13.84 -24.96 6.32
CA SER A 49 13.61 -24.73 7.74
C SER A 49 12.75 -23.48 7.94
N VAL A 50 11.87 -23.52 8.95
CA VAL A 50 11.02 -22.37 9.37
C VAL A 50 11.86 -21.10 9.58
N ASN A 51 13.14 -21.23 9.89
CA ASN A 51 14.05 -20.10 10.14
C ASN A 51 14.47 -19.35 8.86
N GLN A 52 14.29 -19.94 7.68
CA GLN A 52 14.72 -19.32 6.41
C GLN A 52 13.65 -18.44 5.78
N ILE A 53 12.36 -18.82 5.95
CA ILE A 53 11.22 -18.11 5.35
C ILE A 53 10.03 -18.04 6.32
N PRO A 54 10.24 -17.52 7.54
CA PRO A 54 9.23 -17.56 8.60
C PRO A 54 7.95 -16.82 8.21
N MET A 55 8.04 -15.65 7.56
CA MET A 55 6.90 -14.84 7.15
C MET A 55 6.08 -15.54 6.06
N THR A 56 6.75 -16.12 5.08
CA THR A 56 6.12 -16.86 3.98
C THR A 56 5.35 -18.07 4.50
N LEU A 57 5.96 -18.87 5.39
CA LEU A 57 5.29 -20.05 5.98
C LEU A 57 4.14 -19.66 6.89
N ALA A 58 4.28 -18.58 7.66
CA ALA A 58 3.23 -18.09 8.52
C ALA A 58 2.02 -17.57 7.71
N PHE A 59 2.26 -16.88 6.59
CA PHE A 59 1.19 -16.44 5.71
C PHE A 59 0.55 -17.62 4.96
N LEU A 60 1.35 -18.57 4.50
CA LEU A 60 0.86 -19.80 3.88
C LEU A 60 -0.05 -20.61 4.82
N ASP A 61 0.29 -20.69 6.11
CA ASP A 61 -0.56 -21.30 7.13
C ASP A 61 -1.92 -20.60 7.21
N VAL A 62 -1.94 -19.27 7.23
CA VAL A 62 -3.19 -18.50 7.21
C VAL A 62 -4.00 -18.81 5.94
N VAL A 63 -3.37 -18.77 4.76
CA VAL A 63 -4.04 -19.04 3.47
C VAL A 63 -4.65 -20.45 3.46
N LYS A 64 -3.90 -21.46 3.88
CA LYS A 64 -4.39 -22.86 3.96
C LYS A 64 -5.56 -23.01 4.94
N ASN A 65 -5.47 -22.38 6.09
CA ASN A 65 -6.54 -22.42 7.10
C ASN A 65 -7.80 -21.71 6.61
N LEU A 66 -7.69 -20.55 5.96
CA LEU A 66 -8.83 -19.84 5.36
C LEU A 66 -9.47 -20.62 4.21
N SER A 67 -8.67 -21.32 3.40
CA SER A 67 -9.14 -22.15 2.29
C SER A 67 -9.64 -23.53 2.72
N SER A 68 -9.49 -23.92 3.99
CA SER A 68 -9.93 -25.23 4.46
C SER A 68 -11.46 -25.31 4.56
N GLY A 69 -12.03 -26.48 4.29
CA GLY A 69 -13.49 -26.71 4.32
C GLY A 69 -14.13 -26.73 5.73
N ASN A 70 -13.35 -26.52 6.81
CA ASN A 70 -13.93 -26.45 8.15
C ASN A 70 -14.62 -25.09 8.39
N ASN A 71 -15.60 -25.04 9.28
CA ASN A 71 -16.38 -23.82 9.55
C ASN A 71 -15.82 -22.96 10.71
N ASN A 72 -14.75 -23.40 11.39
CA ASN A 72 -14.19 -22.66 12.52
C ASN A 72 -13.32 -21.50 12.03
N PRO A 73 -13.31 -20.35 12.72
CA PRO A 73 -12.37 -19.28 12.45
C PRO A 73 -10.93 -19.79 12.45
N ALA A 74 -10.09 -19.27 11.56
CA ALA A 74 -8.68 -19.62 11.55
C ALA A 74 -7.93 -18.88 12.66
N ARG A 75 -6.88 -19.49 13.19
CA ARG A 75 -6.14 -18.97 14.34
C ARG A 75 -4.72 -18.54 13.93
N PRO A 76 -4.45 -17.24 13.66
CA PRO A 76 -3.20 -16.79 13.05
C PRO A 76 -2.05 -16.61 14.07
N ILE A 77 -1.84 -17.61 14.96
CA ILE A 77 -0.82 -17.54 16.02
C ILE A 77 0.58 -17.55 15.42
N LEU A 78 0.84 -18.40 14.43
CA LEU A 78 2.15 -18.49 13.80
C LEU A 78 2.54 -17.14 13.20
N PHE A 79 1.60 -16.50 12.49
CA PHE A 79 1.82 -15.18 11.91
C PHE A 79 2.09 -14.11 12.99
N LYS A 80 1.30 -14.10 14.08
CA LYS A 80 1.52 -13.20 15.22
C LYS A 80 2.90 -13.38 15.83
N ASN A 81 3.34 -14.62 16.01
CA ASN A 81 4.66 -14.91 16.58
C ASN A 81 5.78 -14.39 15.68
N VAL A 82 5.66 -14.59 14.36
CA VAL A 82 6.67 -14.14 13.38
C VAL A 82 6.76 -12.62 13.34
N ILE A 83 5.65 -11.89 13.29
CA ILE A 83 5.70 -10.42 13.27
C ILE A 83 6.19 -9.83 14.61
N SER A 84 5.99 -10.54 15.73
CA SER A 84 6.39 -10.09 17.07
C SER A 84 7.90 -10.03 17.28
N VAL A 85 8.69 -10.55 16.35
CA VAL A 85 10.15 -10.33 16.30
C VAL A 85 10.48 -8.86 16.05
N ASN A 86 9.65 -8.14 15.32
CA ASN A 86 9.75 -6.71 15.16
C ASN A 86 9.20 -6.00 16.41
N PRO A 87 10.00 -5.13 17.08
CA PRO A 87 9.58 -4.41 18.30
C PRO A 87 8.25 -3.66 18.15
N LEU A 88 7.93 -3.20 16.95
CA LEU A 88 6.67 -2.50 16.66
C LEU A 88 5.43 -3.38 16.90
N PHE A 89 5.53 -4.70 16.65
CA PHE A 89 4.41 -5.63 16.79
C PHE A 89 4.53 -6.56 18.00
N THR A 90 5.47 -6.28 18.91
CA THR A 90 5.68 -7.08 20.12
C THR A 90 4.53 -6.85 21.12
N GLY A 91 4.16 -7.91 21.84
CA GLY A 91 3.14 -7.85 22.90
C GLY A 91 1.70 -7.88 22.35
N ILE A 92 0.76 -7.39 23.19
CA ILE A 92 -0.68 -7.46 22.96
C ILE A 92 -1.29 -6.09 22.65
N GLN A 93 -0.49 -5.10 22.26
CA GLN A 93 -0.99 -3.76 21.95
C GLN A 93 -1.55 -3.72 20.53
N ALA A 94 -2.59 -2.91 20.34
CA ALA A 94 -3.10 -2.60 19.01
C ALA A 94 -2.07 -1.80 18.21
N ASN A 95 -1.92 -2.13 16.92
CA ASN A 95 -0.99 -1.47 16.01
C ASN A 95 -1.73 -0.99 14.76
N ASP A 96 -1.02 -0.26 13.89
CA ASP A 96 -1.55 0.26 12.65
C ASP A 96 -1.47 -0.79 11.52
N SER A 97 -2.57 -0.99 10.81
CA SER A 97 -2.64 -1.89 9.63
C SER A 97 -1.64 -1.47 8.55
N LYS A 98 -1.42 -0.17 8.36
CA LYS A 98 -0.46 0.36 7.40
C LYS A 98 0.95 -0.13 7.72
N ASP A 99 1.39 0.00 8.98
CA ASP A 99 2.74 -0.37 9.38
C ASP A 99 2.98 -1.87 9.20
N LEU A 100 1.93 -2.68 9.43
CA LEU A 100 2.01 -4.11 9.15
C LEU A 100 2.12 -4.40 7.64
N ILE A 101 1.36 -3.73 6.78
CA ILE A 101 1.45 -3.92 5.33
C ILE A 101 2.87 -3.63 4.83
N LEU A 102 3.48 -2.52 5.29
CA LEU A 102 4.83 -2.15 4.90
C LEU A 102 5.84 -3.23 5.30
N TYR A 103 5.78 -3.67 6.55
CA TYR A 103 6.66 -4.72 7.06
C TYR A 103 6.45 -6.06 6.37
N PHE A 104 5.18 -6.44 6.14
CA PHE A 104 4.82 -7.70 5.52
C PHE A 104 5.30 -7.79 4.06
N LEU A 105 5.01 -6.76 3.25
CA LEU A 105 5.44 -6.72 1.85
C LEU A 105 6.95 -6.83 1.71
N GLU A 106 7.70 -6.10 2.55
CA GLU A 106 9.16 -6.15 2.52
C GLU A 106 9.69 -7.54 2.86
N LYS A 107 9.22 -8.12 3.98
CA LYS A 107 9.75 -9.39 4.49
C LYS A 107 9.43 -10.56 3.60
N ILE A 108 8.20 -10.67 3.12
CA ILE A 108 7.79 -11.80 2.29
C ILE A 108 8.46 -11.74 0.90
N ASP A 109 8.64 -10.55 0.33
CA ASP A 109 9.35 -10.39 -0.94
C ASP A 109 10.84 -10.77 -0.81
N GLN A 110 11.51 -10.38 0.29
CA GLN A 110 12.88 -10.78 0.60
C GLN A 110 13.02 -12.29 0.70
N GLU A 111 12.13 -12.97 1.45
CA GLU A 111 12.15 -14.41 1.63
C GLU A 111 11.93 -15.16 0.31
N LEU A 112 10.93 -14.76 -0.47
CA LEU A 112 10.59 -15.41 -1.74
C LEU A 112 11.66 -15.14 -2.83
N THR A 113 12.27 -13.96 -2.81
CA THR A 113 13.41 -13.63 -3.70
C THR A 113 14.63 -14.50 -3.36
N PHE A 114 14.93 -14.70 -2.08
CA PHE A 114 16.00 -15.58 -1.61
C PHE A 114 15.83 -17.02 -2.14
N LEU A 115 14.59 -17.51 -2.20
CA LEU A 115 14.27 -18.83 -2.73
C LEU A 115 14.39 -18.93 -4.27
N ASN A 116 14.72 -17.84 -4.96
CA ASN A 116 14.56 -17.73 -6.41
C ASN A 116 13.16 -18.18 -6.87
N TYR A 117 12.15 -17.85 -6.06
CA TYR A 117 10.77 -18.19 -6.34
C TYR A 117 10.25 -17.32 -7.48
N PHE A 118 10.36 -17.84 -8.69
CA PHE A 118 9.77 -17.21 -9.85
C PHE A 118 8.30 -17.60 -9.97
N SER A 119 7.42 -16.60 -9.96
CA SER A 119 6.06 -16.81 -10.44
C SER A 119 6.12 -17.40 -11.86
N GLN A 120 5.35 -18.46 -12.10
CA GLN A 120 5.19 -19.01 -13.45
C GLN A 120 4.58 -18.00 -14.41
N ASN A 121 3.87 -17.02 -13.84
CA ASN A 121 3.14 -15.97 -14.55
C ASN A 121 3.94 -14.67 -14.65
N LYS A 122 5.13 -14.62 -15.11
CA LYS A 122 6.06 -13.48 -15.29
C LYS A 122 5.45 -12.19 -15.88
N PHE A 123 4.35 -11.67 -15.31
CA PHE A 123 3.56 -10.57 -15.88
C PHE A 123 4.32 -9.25 -15.88
N PHE A 124 4.89 -8.90 -14.74
CA PHE A 124 5.68 -7.69 -14.61
C PHE A 124 6.95 -7.75 -15.47
N PHE A 125 7.62 -8.91 -15.47
CA PHE A 125 8.78 -9.16 -16.31
C PHE A 125 8.47 -9.05 -17.79
N ASN A 126 7.28 -9.47 -18.23
CA ASN A 126 6.89 -9.35 -19.64
C ASN A 126 6.58 -7.90 -20.00
N ALA A 127 5.90 -7.14 -19.13
CA ALA A 127 5.65 -5.72 -19.36
C ALA A 127 6.96 -4.92 -19.49
N ILE A 128 7.96 -5.22 -18.65
CA ILE A 128 9.29 -4.58 -18.74
C ILE A 128 10.05 -5.02 -19.99
N LYS A 129 9.99 -6.32 -20.37
CA LYS A 129 10.66 -6.82 -21.58
C LYS A 129 10.05 -6.28 -22.87
N THR A 130 8.76 -5.98 -22.88
CA THR A 130 8.06 -5.39 -24.04
C THR A 130 8.22 -3.88 -24.10
N MET A 131 8.79 -3.26 -23.06
CA MET A 131 9.10 -1.84 -23.09
C MET A 131 10.00 -1.48 -24.28
N PRO A 132 9.71 -0.40 -25.01
CA PRO A 132 10.51 0.00 -26.16
C PRO A 132 11.99 0.14 -25.78
N LYS A 133 12.91 -0.33 -26.64
CA LYS A 133 14.37 -0.24 -26.44
C LYS A 133 14.93 1.18 -26.35
N VAL A 134 14.07 2.21 -26.32
CA VAL A 134 14.39 3.65 -26.33
C VAL A 134 14.34 4.24 -24.92
N PHE A 135 14.52 3.43 -23.85
CA PHE A 135 14.54 4.00 -22.50
C PHE A 135 15.84 4.72 -22.21
N LYS A 136 15.69 5.81 -21.42
CA LYS A 136 16.85 6.51 -20.86
C LYS A 136 17.69 5.52 -20.03
N PRO A 137 19.01 5.64 -20.06
CA PRO A 137 19.92 4.73 -19.33
C PRO A 137 19.58 4.61 -17.84
N GLU A 138 19.04 5.68 -17.24
CA GLU A 138 18.65 5.72 -15.83
C GLU A 138 17.52 4.74 -15.51
N LEU A 139 16.52 4.63 -16.39
CA LEU A 139 15.42 3.67 -16.21
C LEU A 139 15.92 2.25 -16.39
N GLN A 140 16.76 2.00 -17.39
CA GLN A 140 17.31 0.67 -17.63
C GLN A 140 18.09 0.17 -16.41
N TYR A 141 18.93 1.01 -15.82
CA TYR A 141 19.69 0.68 -14.61
C TYR A 141 18.77 0.32 -13.43
N ILE A 142 17.73 1.12 -13.16
CA ILE A 142 16.79 0.87 -12.06
C ILE A 142 15.99 -0.42 -12.30
N VAL A 143 15.57 -0.67 -13.54
CA VAL A 143 14.88 -1.90 -13.90
C VAL A 143 15.78 -3.13 -13.71
N GLU A 144 17.03 -3.07 -14.16
CA GLU A 144 18.00 -4.16 -13.98
C GLU A 144 18.28 -4.43 -12.50
N LEU A 145 18.44 -3.36 -11.70
CA LEU A 145 18.62 -3.46 -10.25
C LEU A 145 17.39 -4.08 -9.57
N PHE A 146 16.20 -3.64 -9.95
CA PHE A 146 14.94 -4.22 -9.47
C PHE A 146 14.84 -5.69 -9.82
N MET A 147 15.09 -6.04 -11.10
CA MET A 147 15.03 -7.42 -11.60
C MET A 147 16.05 -8.35 -10.94
N THR A 148 17.13 -7.79 -10.37
CA THR A 148 18.13 -8.56 -9.64
C THR A 148 17.68 -8.86 -8.22
N ASN A 149 17.02 -7.88 -7.56
CA ASN A 149 16.72 -7.91 -6.13
C ASN A 149 15.27 -8.31 -5.79
N HIS A 150 14.36 -8.28 -6.76
CA HIS A 150 12.93 -8.56 -6.57
C HIS A 150 12.46 -9.58 -7.60
N LYS A 151 12.37 -10.85 -7.20
CA LYS A 151 12.04 -11.98 -8.08
C LYS A 151 10.96 -12.86 -7.47
N SER A 152 9.91 -12.25 -6.93
CA SER A 152 8.84 -12.96 -6.24
C SER A 152 7.48 -12.70 -6.88
N ILE A 153 6.49 -13.53 -6.54
CA ILE A 153 5.08 -13.25 -6.86
C ILE A 153 4.63 -11.91 -6.26
N PHE A 154 5.19 -11.52 -5.11
CA PHE A 154 4.88 -10.23 -4.50
C PHE A 154 5.41 -9.07 -5.31
N SER A 155 6.66 -9.13 -5.76
CA SER A 155 7.20 -8.09 -6.65
C SER A 155 6.44 -8.03 -7.98
N ASP A 156 6.02 -9.18 -8.51
CA ASP A 156 5.24 -9.25 -9.75
C ASP A 156 3.83 -8.65 -9.62
N LEU A 157 3.17 -8.85 -8.49
CA LEU A 157 1.81 -8.37 -8.27
C LEU A 157 1.73 -6.93 -7.72
N PHE A 158 2.60 -6.56 -6.80
CA PHE A 158 2.43 -5.35 -5.98
C PHE A 158 3.35 -4.19 -6.36
N TYR A 159 4.44 -4.41 -7.12
CA TYR A 159 5.40 -3.36 -7.40
C TYR A 159 5.12 -2.64 -8.71
N GLY A 160 5.32 -1.34 -8.69
CA GLY A 160 5.26 -0.44 -9.83
C GLY A 160 6.41 0.57 -9.82
N PHE A 161 6.46 1.44 -10.82
CA PHE A 161 7.45 2.51 -10.93
C PHE A 161 6.76 3.86 -10.99
N MET A 162 7.20 4.77 -10.11
CA MET A 162 6.88 6.20 -10.16
C MET A 162 8.01 6.91 -10.90
N LYS A 163 7.66 7.83 -11.79
CA LYS A 163 8.60 8.73 -12.45
C LYS A 163 8.42 10.14 -11.90
N GLN A 164 9.52 10.76 -11.49
CA GLN A 164 9.57 12.15 -11.12
C GLN A 164 10.43 12.90 -12.12
N THR A 165 9.90 13.96 -12.70
CA THR A 165 10.65 14.89 -13.57
C THR A 165 10.83 16.21 -12.83
N ILE A 166 12.06 16.68 -12.69
CA ILE A 166 12.40 17.94 -12.04
C ILE A 166 13.02 18.87 -13.08
N THR A 167 12.44 20.06 -13.26
CA THR A 167 12.86 21.06 -14.24
C THR A 167 13.44 22.27 -13.53
N CYS A 168 14.71 22.59 -13.79
CA CYS A 168 15.37 23.79 -13.27
C CYS A 168 14.67 25.05 -13.78
N SER A 169 14.27 25.96 -12.89
CA SER A 169 13.58 27.21 -13.28
C SER A 169 14.45 28.18 -14.06
N LYS A 170 15.80 28.05 -14.01
CA LYS A 170 16.73 28.97 -14.70
C LYS A 170 17.14 28.49 -16.09
N CYS A 171 17.58 27.23 -16.21
CA CYS A 171 18.14 26.73 -17.48
C CYS A 171 17.24 25.67 -18.14
N HIS A 172 16.10 25.37 -17.56
CA HIS A 172 15.10 24.40 -18.03
C HIS A 172 15.65 22.97 -18.25
N GLN A 173 16.82 22.68 -17.68
CA GLN A 173 17.31 21.31 -17.71
C GLN A 173 16.39 20.41 -16.89
N GLU A 174 16.03 19.28 -17.46
CA GLU A 174 15.24 18.25 -16.80
C GLU A 174 16.13 17.18 -16.19
N LEU A 175 15.80 16.79 -14.95
CA LEU A 175 16.30 15.62 -14.27
C LEU A 175 15.14 14.64 -14.08
N THR A 176 15.32 13.40 -14.51
CA THR A 176 14.31 12.35 -14.33
C THR A 176 14.81 11.31 -13.36
N ASN A 177 13.99 11.02 -12.34
CA ASN A 177 14.20 9.95 -11.37
C ASN A 177 13.07 8.91 -11.48
N TYR A 178 13.41 7.65 -11.26
CA TYR A 178 12.44 6.57 -11.13
C TYR A 178 12.55 5.95 -9.75
N GLN A 179 11.41 5.67 -9.16
CA GLN A 179 11.31 5.07 -7.82
C GLN A 179 10.37 3.88 -7.88
N ILE A 180 10.71 2.81 -7.16
CA ILE A 180 9.87 1.63 -7.01
C ILE A 180 8.83 1.94 -5.93
N PHE A 181 7.58 1.55 -6.15
CA PHE A 181 6.53 1.59 -5.15
C PHE A 181 5.77 0.26 -5.09
N ASN A 182 5.20 -0.07 -3.95
CA ASN A 182 4.30 -1.20 -3.73
C ASN A 182 3.00 -0.80 -3.03
N PHE A 183 2.84 0.49 -2.74
CA PHE A 183 1.62 1.16 -2.26
C PHE A 183 1.72 2.65 -2.61
N ILE A 184 0.56 3.33 -2.61
CA ILE A 184 0.51 4.79 -2.78
C ILE A 184 -0.15 5.38 -1.54
N ILE A 185 0.46 6.42 -0.95
CA ILE A 185 -0.08 7.13 0.22
C ILE A 185 -0.67 8.46 -0.22
N PHE A 186 -1.95 8.66 0.00
CA PHE A 186 -2.63 9.92 -0.24
C PHE A 186 -2.77 10.72 1.06
N PRO A 187 -2.12 11.89 1.20
CA PRO A 187 -2.27 12.76 2.36
C PRO A 187 -3.60 13.52 2.29
N ILE A 188 -4.66 12.95 2.87
CA ILE A 188 -6.06 13.40 2.70
C ILE A 188 -6.27 14.86 3.09
N GLU A 189 -5.62 15.33 4.17
CA GLU A 189 -5.69 16.73 4.58
C GLU A 189 -5.10 17.67 3.51
N THR A 190 -3.97 17.28 2.90
CA THR A 190 -3.36 18.05 1.82
C THR A 190 -4.25 18.09 0.58
N VAL A 191 -4.81 16.93 0.19
CA VAL A 191 -5.74 16.80 -0.93
C VAL A 191 -6.96 17.70 -0.73
N TYR A 192 -7.59 17.64 0.44
CA TYR A 192 -8.75 18.49 0.78
C TYR A 192 -8.42 19.97 0.70
N ASN A 193 -7.29 20.40 1.27
CA ASN A 193 -6.88 21.79 1.26
C ASN A 193 -6.55 22.28 -0.16
N SER A 194 -5.94 21.45 -1.01
CA SER A 194 -5.67 21.77 -2.42
C SER A 194 -6.98 21.93 -3.19
N LYS A 195 -7.94 21.02 -3.05
CA LYS A 195 -9.27 21.10 -3.66
C LYS A 195 -10.02 22.39 -3.24
N LYS A 196 -10.01 22.73 -1.94
CA LYS A 196 -10.66 23.92 -1.41
C LYS A 196 -10.05 25.20 -1.98
N ASN A 197 -8.73 25.24 -2.17
CA ASN A 197 -8.04 26.41 -2.70
C ASN A 197 -8.27 26.57 -4.21
N ASN A 198 -8.30 25.47 -4.97
CA ASN A 198 -8.64 25.50 -6.39
C ASN A 198 -10.07 26.00 -6.62
N ASN A 199 -11.01 25.66 -5.74
CA ASN A 199 -12.39 26.17 -5.81
C ASN A 199 -12.53 27.65 -5.38
N LYS A 200 -11.57 28.20 -4.62
CA LYS A 200 -11.57 29.61 -4.20
C LYS A 200 -10.79 30.53 -5.14
N ASN A 201 -9.94 30.02 -5.97
CA ASN A 201 -9.00 30.78 -6.78
C ASN A 201 -9.32 30.73 -8.27
N ASN A 202 -10.37 31.48 -8.68
CA ASN A 202 -10.27 32.19 -9.95
C ASN A 202 -9.39 33.49 -9.83
N ASN A 203 -8.85 33.78 -8.64
CA ASN A 203 -7.92 34.93 -8.45
C ASN A 203 -7.01 34.65 -7.23
N ASN A 204 -5.71 34.67 -7.48
CA ASN A 204 -4.54 34.75 -6.58
C ASN A 204 -3.78 33.45 -6.33
N TYR A 205 -2.58 33.41 -6.91
CA TYR A 205 -1.51 32.47 -6.60
C TYR A 205 -1.16 32.53 -5.11
N LYS A 206 -1.42 31.46 -4.36
CA LYS A 206 -0.89 31.28 -3.02
C LYS A 206 0.14 30.16 -3.00
N ASN A 207 1.35 30.54 -2.59
CA ASN A 207 2.41 29.61 -2.20
C ASN A 207 1.93 28.76 -1.02
N ILE A 208 1.51 27.53 -1.28
CA ILE A 208 1.35 26.52 -0.24
C ILE A 208 2.64 25.71 -0.28
N SER A 209 3.42 25.80 0.79
CA SER A 209 4.51 24.87 1.03
C SER A 209 3.89 23.49 1.20
N LYS A 210 3.83 22.68 0.14
CA LYS A 210 3.57 21.25 0.26
C LYS A 210 4.72 20.72 1.11
N SER A 211 4.42 20.28 2.32
CA SER A 211 5.36 19.52 3.14
C SER A 211 5.84 18.35 2.27
N THR A 212 7.09 18.43 1.84
CA THR A 212 7.76 17.41 1.05
C THR A 212 8.02 16.18 1.91
N TYR A 213 6.95 15.53 2.37
CA TYR A 213 7.03 14.18 2.92
C TYR A 213 6.75 13.22 1.78
N SER A 214 7.74 13.08 0.90
CA SER A 214 7.81 11.90 0.04
C SER A 214 8.40 10.78 0.89
N PRO A 215 7.73 9.65 1.08
CA PRO A 215 8.34 8.48 1.70
C PRO A 215 9.52 7.92 0.88
N TYR A 216 9.82 8.54 -0.25
CA TYR A 216 10.78 8.13 -1.27
C TYR A 216 12.00 9.04 -1.38
N ASN A 217 12.41 9.73 -0.31
CA ASN A 217 13.67 10.48 -0.32
C ASN A 217 14.87 9.54 -0.31
N MET A 218 15.28 9.09 -1.49
CA MET A 218 16.67 8.65 -1.70
C MET A 218 17.55 9.90 -1.93
N PRO A 219 18.78 9.94 -1.37
CA PRO A 219 19.72 11.01 -1.67
C PRO A 219 20.06 11.03 -3.17
N PRO A 220 20.39 12.22 -3.74
CA PRO A 220 20.75 12.33 -5.14
C PRO A 220 21.94 11.40 -5.44
N ALA A 221 21.93 10.77 -6.60
CA ALA A 221 22.95 9.85 -7.08
C ALA A 221 24.33 10.51 -7.13
N GLY A 222 25.02 10.50 -6.01
CA GLY A 222 26.47 10.68 -5.90
C GLY A 222 27.07 9.35 -5.55
N LYS A 223 27.95 8.85 -6.40
CA LYS A 223 28.72 7.59 -6.38
C LYS A 223 28.33 6.55 -5.30
N PRO A 224 27.98 5.32 -5.66
CA PRO A 224 27.57 4.31 -4.70
C PRO A 224 28.74 3.90 -3.81
N SER A 225 28.69 4.23 -2.53
CA SER A 225 29.42 3.55 -1.50
C SER A 225 28.51 2.47 -0.93
N TYR A 226 28.69 1.24 -1.38
CA TYR A 226 28.01 0.09 -0.81
C TYR A 226 28.60 -0.24 0.54
N THR A 227 27.92 0.09 1.61
CA THR A 227 28.01 -0.64 2.87
C THR A 227 26.64 -1.24 3.15
N SER A 228 26.60 -2.56 3.11
CA SER A 228 25.47 -3.38 3.53
C SER A 228 25.23 -3.18 5.02
N ASN A 229 24.25 -2.33 5.39
CA ASN A 229 23.57 -2.38 6.69
C ASN A 229 22.41 -1.39 6.70
N SER A 230 21.20 -1.92 6.67
CA SER A 230 19.95 -1.42 7.27
C SER A 230 19.79 0.09 7.51
N GLU A 231 19.64 0.91 6.49
CA GLU A 231 19.22 2.32 6.67
C GLU A 231 17.69 2.50 6.80
N TYR A 232 16.91 1.46 6.59
CA TYR A 232 15.44 1.47 6.83
C TYR A 232 15.07 1.54 8.32
N GLY A 233 15.99 1.19 9.24
CA GLY A 233 15.77 1.25 10.70
C GLY A 233 15.65 2.66 11.27
N ASN A 234 16.16 3.69 10.62
CA ASN A 234 16.17 5.06 11.17
C ASN A 234 14.89 5.86 10.93
N PHE A 235 13.98 5.42 10.04
CA PHE A 235 12.69 6.05 9.85
C PHE A 235 11.71 5.82 11.01
N TYR A 236 11.86 4.70 11.75
CA TYR A 236 10.96 4.34 12.84
C TYR A 236 11.29 5.01 14.18
N ASN A 237 12.52 5.47 14.39
CA ASN A 237 12.95 5.97 15.71
C ASN A 237 12.49 7.39 16.07
N ASN A 238 12.00 8.19 15.13
CA ASN A 238 11.52 9.55 15.44
C ASN A 238 10.03 9.65 15.80
N TYR A 239 9.25 8.54 15.78
CA TYR A 239 7.82 8.56 16.06
C TYR A 239 7.43 8.08 17.46
N ASN A 240 8.32 7.50 18.27
CA ASN A 240 7.95 6.74 19.47
C ASN A 240 8.27 7.35 20.82
N ASN A 241 8.48 8.65 20.96
CA ASN A 241 8.58 9.24 22.30
C ASN A 241 7.29 9.96 22.68
N ASN A 242 6.46 9.30 23.47
CA ASN A 242 5.34 9.67 24.31
C ASN A 242 4.05 8.91 23.99
N ASN A 243 3.80 7.85 24.78
CA ASN A 243 2.46 7.61 25.34
C ASN A 243 2.42 6.37 26.24
N LYS A 244 2.13 6.61 27.51
CA LYS A 244 1.56 5.61 28.46
C LYS A 244 0.03 5.73 28.36
N SER A 245 -0.67 4.62 28.23
CA SER A 245 -2.14 4.60 28.20
C SER A 245 -2.75 3.55 29.10
N SER A 246 -3.89 3.88 29.64
CA SER A 246 -4.76 3.04 30.45
C SER A 246 -6.01 2.61 29.65
N ASN A 247 -6.45 1.36 29.87
CA ASN A 247 -7.61 0.73 29.27
C ASN A 247 -8.95 1.28 29.76
N ILE A 248 -9.90 1.54 28.87
CA ILE A 248 -11.34 1.52 29.17
C ILE A 248 -12.11 1.17 27.88
N TYR A 249 -12.72 -0.02 27.82
CA TYR A 249 -13.78 -0.33 26.85
C TYR A 249 -15.12 0.08 27.42
N LYS A 250 -15.79 1.05 26.84
CA LYS A 250 -17.22 1.31 27.03
C LYS A 250 -17.90 1.42 25.68
N ASN A 251 -19.10 0.82 25.61
CA ASN A 251 -19.99 0.77 24.45
C ASN A 251 -20.07 2.12 23.71
N ALA A 252 -19.54 2.17 22.50
CA ALA A 252 -19.64 3.33 21.64
C ALA A 252 -20.98 3.28 20.90
N ASN A 253 -21.89 4.17 21.27
CA ASN A 253 -23.02 4.54 20.42
C ASN A 253 -22.46 5.30 19.21
N TYR A 254 -22.89 4.89 18.02
CA TYR A 254 -22.57 5.59 16.77
C TYR A 254 -23.16 7.00 16.80
N GLY A 255 -22.33 7.99 17.11
CA GLY A 255 -22.69 9.40 17.04
C GLY A 255 -22.88 9.82 15.58
N SER A 256 -23.95 10.55 15.30
CA SER A 256 -24.22 11.23 14.04
C SER A 256 -23.07 12.19 13.71
N TYR A 257 -22.49 12.04 12.50
CA TYR A 257 -21.48 12.95 11.97
C TYR A 257 -22.00 14.40 11.92
N ASP A 258 -21.21 15.32 12.41
CA ASP A 258 -21.48 16.76 12.38
C ASP A 258 -21.38 17.27 10.93
N ASN A 259 -22.34 18.09 10.50
CA ASN A 259 -22.63 18.53 9.14
C ASN A 259 -21.60 19.49 8.50
N ASN A 260 -20.31 19.37 8.81
CA ASN A 260 -19.24 20.00 8.02
C ASN A 260 -18.65 18.98 7.04
N ASN A 261 -19.43 18.60 6.02
CA ASN A 261 -19.07 17.58 5.03
C ASN A 261 -17.76 17.91 4.29
N LYS A 262 -16.63 17.61 4.94
CA LYS A 262 -15.34 17.53 4.22
C LYS A 262 -15.34 16.25 3.41
N SER A 263 -15.25 16.37 2.09
CA SER A 263 -15.19 15.22 1.19
C SER A 263 -14.16 15.47 0.09
N VAL A 264 -13.44 14.43 -0.26
CA VAL A 264 -12.59 14.33 -1.44
C VAL A 264 -12.88 13.03 -2.17
N SER A 265 -12.67 13.00 -3.48
CA SER A 265 -12.74 11.76 -4.25
C SER A 265 -11.35 11.11 -4.37
N LEU A 266 -11.31 9.82 -4.68
CA LEU A 266 -10.06 9.13 -5.01
C LEU A 266 -9.40 9.76 -6.26
N ILE A 267 -10.20 10.32 -7.16
CA ILE A 267 -9.70 11.10 -8.32
C ILE A 267 -8.97 12.36 -7.86
N ASP A 268 -9.50 13.10 -6.87
CA ASP A 268 -8.82 14.27 -6.30
C ASP A 268 -7.45 13.86 -5.69
N CYS A 269 -7.37 12.65 -5.12
CA CYS A 269 -6.12 12.11 -4.58
C CYS A 269 -5.08 11.87 -5.68
N PHE A 270 -5.46 11.24 -6.79
CA PHE A 270 -4.56 11.03 -7.92
C PHE A 270 -4.18 12.34 -8.61
N GLU A 271 -5.10 13.30 -8.77
CA GLU A 271 -4.80 14.63 -9.31
C GLU A 271 -3.76 15.35 -8.44
N ASN A 272 -3.91 15.29 -7.12
CA ASN A 272 -2.95 15.90 -6.21
C ASN A 272 -1.57 15.21 -6.28
N GLU A 273 -1.49 13.90 -6.56
CA GLU A 273 -0.22 13.18 -6.69
C GLU A 273 0.58 13.62 -7.92
N ILE A 274 -0.10 13.86 -9.04
CA ILE A 274 0.53 14.31 -10.30
C ILE A 274 0.63 15.82 -10.43
N ASP A 275 0.14 16.60 -9.46
CA ASP A 275 0.17 18.07 -9.49
C ASP A 275 1.61 18.60 -9.33
N ASP A 276 1.85 19.79 -9.86
CA ASP A 276 3.17 20.42 -9.86
C ASP A 276 3.72 20.60 -8.43
N ILE A 277 4.95 20.15 -8.20
CA ILE A 277 5.71 20.37 -6.99
C ILE A 277 6.63 21.55 -7.19
N ASN A 278 6.60 22.54 -6.30
CA ASN A 278 7.49 23.68 -6.35
C ASN A 278 8.62 23.51 -5.33
N PHE A 279 9.86 23.44 -5.81
CA PHE A 279 11.06 23.43 -4.99
C PHE A 279 11.59 24.86 -4.88
N LYS A 280 11.41 25.51 -3.71
CA LYS A 280 11.80 26.90 -3.45
C LYS A 280 12.36 27.09 -2.04
N GLY A 281 13.15 28.15 -1.83
CA GLY A 281 13.74 28.46 -0.53
C GLY A 281 14.64 27.32 -0.02
N ASP A 282 14.38 26.80 1.17
CA ASP A 282 15.17 25.71 1.78
C ASP A 282 15.05 24.37 1.02
N ASN A 283 14.07 24.25 0.12
CA ASN A 283 13.85 23.06 -0.70
C ASN A 283 14.37 23.19 -2.13
N GLN A 284 15.27 24.13 -2.40
CA GLN A 284 15.90 24.29 -3.71
C GLN A 284 16.68 23.04 -4.13
N ILE A 285 16.73 22.79 -5.43
CA ILE A 285 17.44 21.63 -6.02
C ILE A 285 18.76 22.09 -6.64
N TYR A 286 19.82 21.29 -6.42
CA TYR A 286 21.10 21.54 -7.07
C TYR A 286 20.99 21.22 -8.57
N CYS A 287 21.24 22.22 -9.40
CA CYS A 287 21.25 22.09 -10.85
C CYS A 287 22.69 21.91 -11.36
N ASN A 288 23.01 20.75 -11.90
CA ASN A 288 24.35 20.44 -12.41
C ASN A 288 24.80 21.39 -13.55
N LYS A 289 23.88 21.83 -14.41
CA LYS A 289 24.19 22.79 -15.50
C LYS A 289 24.47 24.21 -15.00
N CYS A 290 23.73 24.64 -13.98
CA CYS A 290 23.90 25.95 -13.38
C CYS A 290 24.93 25.98 -12.25
N ASN A 291 25.34 24.81 -11.79
CA ASN A 291 26.32 24.56 -10.71
C ASN A 291 25.98 25.27 -9.40
N LYS A 292 24.68 25.27 -9.02
CA LYS A 292 24.17 25.86 -7.76
C LYS A 292 22.76 25.41 -7.43
N LEU A 293 22.34 25.65 -6.17
CA LEU A 293 20.96 25.47 -5.72
C LEU A 293 20.05 26.51 -6.42
N LEU A 294 18.95 26.09 -6.97
CA LEU A 294 17.97 26.88 -7.67
C LEU A 294 16.55 26.38 -7.44
N ASP A 295 15.61 27.29 -7.64
CA ASP A 295 14.21 26.92 -7.71
C ASP A 295 13.99 25.94 -8.87
N ALA A 296 13.11 24.98 -8.66
CA ALA A 296 12.75 23.98 -9.65
C ALA A 296 11.25 23.64 -9.56
N LYS A 297 10.73 23.08 -10.64
CA LYS A 297 9.41 22.47 -10.67
C LYS A 297 9.55 20.97 -10.84
N GLY A 298 8.80 20.21 -10.05
CA GLY A 298 8.73 18.77 -10.15
C GLY A 298 7.35 18.31 -10.55
N LYS A 299 7.28 17.15 -11.18
CA LYS A 299 6.04 16.45 -11.50
C LYS A 299 6.21 14.97 -11.33
N ASN A 300 5.25 14.34 -10.64
CA ASN A 300 5.19 12.89 -10.51
C ASN A 300 4.19 12.32 -11.54
N ILE A 301 4.46 11.10 -11.99
CA ILE A 301 3.51 10.30 -12.77
C ILE A 301 3.79 8.82 -12.50
N ILE A 302 2.77 7.99 -12.46
CA ILE A 302 2.97 6.54 -12.43
C ILE A 302 3.57 6.15 -13.79
N PHE A 303 4.82 5.71 -13.79
CA PHE A 303 5.44 5.24 -15.03
C PHE A 303 4.89 3.87 -15.42
N SER A 304 4.87 2.93 -14.48
CA SER A 304 4.33 1.58 -14.63
C SER A 304 3.56 1.19 -13.37
N SER A 305 2.30 0.85 -13.54
CA SER A 305 1.44 0.42 -12.44
C SER A 305 1.60 -1.07 -12.12
N SER A 306 1.32 -1.44 -10.87
CA SER A 306 1.28 -2.82 -10.39
C SER A 306 -0.04 -3.51 -10.76
N HIS A 307 -0.11 -4.84 -10.59
CA HIS A 307 -1.37 -5.58 -10.76
C HIS A 307 -2.31 -5.46 -9.56
N VAL A 308 -1.76 -5.22 -8.38
CA VAL A 308 -2.49 -4.90 -7.16
C VAL A 308 -2.09 -3.50 -6.71
N LEU A 309 -3.04 -2.58 -6.62
CA LEU A 309 -2.82 -1.26 -6.06
C LEU A 309 -3.27 -1.26 -4.60
N ILE A 310 -2.34 -0.96 -3.70
CA ILE A 310 -2.64 -0.68 -2.30
C ILE A 310 -2.61 0.83 -2.12
N LEU A 311 -3.77 1.42 -1.80
CA LEU A 311 -3.94 2.86 -1.64
C LEU A 311 -4.21 3.18 -0.17
N ILE A 312 -3.33 3.95 0.45
CA ILE A 312 -3.40 4.31 1.87
C ILE A 312 -3.94 5.73 2.00
N LEU A 313 -5.08 5.87 2.66
CA LEU A 313 -5.77 7.13 2.91
C LEU A 313 -5.24 7.74 4.21
N ASN A 314 -4.09 8.42 4.15
CA ASN A 314 -3.40 8.95 5.33
C ASN A 314 -4.08 10.22 5.85
N ARG A 315 -4.65 10.13 7.05
CA ARG A 315 -5.34 11.23 7.76
C ARG A 315 -4.47 11.89 8.83
N GLY A 316 -3.14 11.76 8.72
CA GLY A 316 -2.20 12.30 9.68
C GLY A 316 -2.09 11.46 10.97
N LYS A 317 -1.41 12.03 11.98
CA LYS A 317 -1.16 11.33 13.25
C LYS A 317 -2.48 10.93 13.91
N ALA A 318 -2.59 9.65 14.24
CA ALA A 318 -3.75 9.04 14.87
C ALA A 318 -5.06 9.22 14.06
N ASN A 319 -5.00 9.31 12.73
CA ASN A 319 -6.13 9.46 11.82
C ASN A 319 -7.09 10.63 12.18
N LYS A 320 -6.53 11.73 12.70
CA LYS A 320 -7.32 12.86 13.24
C LYS A 320 -8.04 13.71 12.20
N PHE A 321 -7.62 13.67 10.94
CA PHE A 321 -8.26 14.47 9.90
C PHE A 321 -9.52 13.76 9.40
N GLU A 322 -10.68 14.19 9.91
CA GLU A 322 -11.98 13.70 9.49
C GLU A 322 -12.35 14.27 8.13
N CYS A 323 -12.44 13.40 7.15
CA CYS A 323 -12.78 13.71 5.77
C CYS A 323 -13.29 12.45 5.10
N ASP A 324 -14.44 12.50 4.47
CA ASP A 324 -14.94 11.42 3.66
C ASP A 324 -14.11 11.29 2.38
N VAL A 325 -13.83 10.05 1.99
CA VAL A 325 -13.16 9.75 0.71
C VAL A 325 -14.10 8.93 -0.13
N GLU A 326 -14.55 9.51 -1.23
CA GLU A 326 -15.40 8.85 -2.21
C GLU A 326 -14.55 8.04 -3.18
N PHE A 327 -14.89 6.78 -3.37
CA PHE A 327 -14.23 5.87 -4.31
C PHE A 327 -15.20 4.87 -4.90
N GLU A 328 -14.93 4.47 -6.13
CA GLU A 328 -15.74 3.53 -6.89
C GLU A 328 -15.17 2.10 -6.81
N GLU A 329 -16.02 1.09 -7.03
CA GLU A 329 -15.57 -0.30 -7.16
C GLU A 329 -14.74 -0.52 -8.44
N ASP A 330 -15.05 0.20 -9.51
CA ASP A 330 -14.29 0.21 -10.77
C ASP A 330 -13.41 1.45 -10.84
N LEU A 331 -12.09 1.27 -10.97
CA LEU A 331 -11.11 2.35 -11.00
C LEU A 331 -10.33 2.31 -12.32
N ASP A 332 -10.34 3.41 -13.08
CA ASP A 332 -9.48 3.60 -14.25
C ASP A 332 -8.45 4.71 -13.98
N ILE A 333 -7.18 4.31 -13.89
CA ILE A 333 -6.05 5.22 -13.67
C ILE A 333 -5.27 5.56 -14.95
N LYS A 334 -5.82 5.30 -16.13
CA LYS A 334 -5.17 5.50 -17.43
C LYS A 334 -4.60 6.91 -17.60
N LYS A 335 -5.25 7.92 -17.06
CA LYS A 335 -4.81 9.33 -17.10
C LYS A 335 -3.48 9.54 -16.34
N TYR A 336 -3.25 8.77 -15.28
CA TYR A 336 -2.15 8.90 -14.33
C TYR A 336 -0.97 7.97 -14.62
N VAL A 337 -1.08 7.13 -15.68
CA VAL A 337 -0.06 6.14 -16.06
C VAL A 337 0.56 6.53 -17.39
N GLU A 338 1.90 6.63 -17.46
CA GLU A 338 2.63 6.96 -18.69
C GLU A 338 2.69 5.77 -19.64
N ASN A 339 3.10 4.59 -19.16
CA ASN A 339 3.17 3.37 -19.96
C ASN A 339 1.79 2.72 -20.09
N LYS A 340 1.21 2.80 -21.29
CA LYS A 340 -0.15 2.29 -21.58
C LYS A 340 -0.24 0.77 -21.73
N GLU A 341 0.88 0.08 -21.76
CA GLU A 341 0.94 -1.39 -21.75
C GLU A 341 0.74 -1.99 -20.35
N CYS A 342 0.81 -1.14 -19.32
CA CYS A 342 0.59 -1.56 -17.93
C CYS A 342 -0.90 -1.57 -17.58
N PRO A 343 -1.29 -2.27 -16.51
CA PRO A 343 -2.64 -2.24 -16.00
C PRO A 343 -3.13 -0.82 -15.70
N THR A 344 -4.31 -0.45 -16.17
CA THR A 344 -4.93 0.85 -15.87
C THR A 344 -6.33 0.71 -15.30
N LYS A 345 -6.96 -0.46 -15.46
CA LYS A 345 -8.31 -0.74 -15.00
C LYS A 345 -8.30 -1.76 -13.86
N TYR A 346 -8.99 -1.42 -12.81
CA TYR A 346 -8.98 -2.18 -11.56
C TYR A 346 -10.37 -2.32 -10.99
N LYS A 347 -10.56 -3.38 -10.20
CA LYS A 347 -11.73 -3.56 -9.35
C LYS A 347 -11.32 -3.56 -7.88
N LEU A 348 -12.13 -2.91 -7.07
CA LEU A 348 -12.00 -2.95 -5.62
C LEU A 348 -12.26 -4.37 -5.12
N ILE A 349 -11.30 -4.91 -4.35
CA ILE A 349 -11.39 -6.26 -3.78
C ILE A 349 -11.31 -6.26 -2.26
N GLY A 350 -10.84 -5.17 -1.65
CA GLY A 350 -10.71 -5.08 -0.20
C GLY A 350 -10.68 -3.64 0.31
N VAL A 351 -11.31 -3.43 1.45
CA VAL A 351 -11.32 -2.16 2.18
C VAL A 351 -11.01 -2.45 3.64
N ILE A 352 -9.90 -1.92 4.15
CA ILE A 352 -9.63 -1.90 5.58
C ILE A 352 -10.22 -0.62 6.14
N SER A 353 -11.16 -0.73 7.08
CA SER A 353 -11.81 0.39 7.72
C SER A 353 -11.48 0.45 9.22
N HIS A 354 -11.36 1.65 9.75
CA HIS A 354 -11.17 1.91 11.17
C HIS A 354 -12.51 2.26 11.83
N LEU A 355 -12.83 1.57 12.91
CA LEU A 355 -14.00 1.81 13.76
C LEU A 355 -13.54 2.48 15.04
N GLY A 356 -14.24 3.53 15.47
CA GLY A 356 -13.96 4.29 16.69
C GLY A 356 -13.57 5.73 16.41
N GLU A 357 -13.45 6.52 17.45
CA GLU A 357 -13.03 7.92 17.35
C GLU A 357 -11.55 8.01 16.98
N SER A 358 -11.21 8.93 16.09
CA SER A 358 -9.86 9.16 15.65
C SER A 358 -8.94 9.52 16.83
N GLY A 359 -7.83 8.81 16.97
CA GLY A 359 -6.77 9.12 17.95
C GLY A 359 -6.94 8.57 19.37
N MET A 360 -8.02 7.85 19.66
CA MET A 360 -8.31 7.33 21.01
C MET A 360 -8.25 5.79 21.09
N GLY A 361 -7.65 5.14 20.13
CA GLY A 361 -7.77 3.70 19.94
C GLY A 361 -8.93 3.40 18.98
N GLY A 362 -9.09 2.14 18.61
CA GLY A 362 -10.12 1.75 17.68
C GLY A 362 -10.01 0.29 17.29
N HIS A 363 -10.79 -0.07 16.30
CA HIS A 363 -10.86 -1.43 15.83
C HIS A 363 -10.79 -1.46 14.30
N PHE A 364 -10.03 -2.38 13.74
CA PHE A 364 -9.94 -2.56 12.29
C PHE A 364 -10.84 -3.70 11.85
N ILE A 365 -11.55 -3.48 10.76
CA ILE A 365 -12.32 -4.50 10.03
C ILE A 365 -11.88 -4.51 8.57
N ALA A 366 -12.14 -5.61 7.88
CA ALA A 366 -11.94 -5.71 6.45
C ALA A 366 -13.25 -6.07 5.75
N ASP A 367 -13.63 -5.30 4.74
CA ASP A 367 -14.61 -5.72 3.76
C ASP A 367 -13.88 -6.26 2.55
N CYS A 368 -14.11 -7.53 2.19
CA CYS A 368 -13.44 -8.14 1.04
C CYS A 368 -14.45 -8.75 0.07
N ARG A 369 -14.14 -8.63 -1.23
CA ARG A 369 -14.84 -9.32 -2.29
C ARG A 369 -14.32 -10.74 -2.38
N HIS A 370 -15.15 -11.68 -1.96
CA HIS A 370 -14.79 -13.09 -1.90
C HIS A 370 -14.79 -13.73 -3.30
N PHE A 371 -14.29 -14.94 -3.43
CA PHE A 371 -14.14 -15.67 -4.70
C PHE A 371 -15.47 -16.01 -5.39
N ASP A 372 -16.61 -15.90 -4.68
CA ASP A 372 -17.97 -15.97 -5.23
C ASP A 372 -18.48 -14.61 -5.78
N ASN A 373 -17.59 -13.61 -5.86
CA ASN A 373 -17.90 -12.25 -6.29
C ASN A 373 -18.89 -11.48 -5.39
N LYS A 374 -19.09 -11.91 -4.15
CA LYS A 374 -19.88 -11.22 -3.14
C LYS A 374 -18.98 -10.55 -2.09
N TRP A 375 -19.50 -9.49 -1.50
CA TRP A 375 -18.82 -8.79 -0.43
C TRP A 375 -19.13 -9.39 0.94
N TYR A 376 -18.11 -9.52 1.77
CA TYR A 376 -18.22 -9.98 3.14
C TYR A 376 -17.41 -9.05 4.05
N CYS A 377 -17.99 -8.73 5.22
CA CYS A 377 -17.31 -7.96 6.26
C CYS A 377 -16.70 -8.93 7.26
N PHE A 378 -15.39 -8.85 7.43
CA PHE A 378 -14.59 -9.64 8.35
C PHE A 378 -14.24 -8.79 9.58
N ASN A 379 -14.88 -9.10 10.70
CA ASN A 379 -14.62 -8.49 12.00
C ASN A 379 -14.04 -9.57 12.91
N ASP A 380 -12.73 -9.77 12.83
CA ASP A 380 -12.02 -10.87 13.45
C ASP A 380 -12.66 -12.22 13.09
N SER A 381 -13.16 -12.98 14.07
CA SER A 381 -13.82 -14.28 13.87
C SER A 381 -15.24 -14.17 13.29
N ILE A 382 -15.83 -12.98 13.34
CA ILE A 382 -17.20 -12.75 12.88
C ILE A 382 -17.19 -12.35 11.40
N VAL A 383 -17.96 -13.08 10.58
CA VAL A 383 -18.16 -12.81 9.17
C VAL A 383 -19.62 -12.44 8.93
N SER A 384 -19.85 -11.31 8.28
CA SER A 384 -21.18 -10.81 7.91
C SER A 384 -21.29 -10.68 6.40
N GLY A 385 -22.40 -11.07 5.82
CA GLY A 385 -22.66 -11.07 4.37
C GLY A 385 -23.44 -12.31 3.98
N PRO A 386 -23.64 -12.56 2.68
CA PRO A 386 -23.11 -11.82 1.53
C PRO A 386 -23.84 -10.50 1.25
N SER A 387 -23.14 -9.57 0.59
CA SER A 387 -23.67 -8.31 0.07
C SER A 387 -23.24 -8.10 -1.40
N ASN A 388 -23.97 -7.28 -2.15
CA ASN A 388 -23.59 -6.92 -3.52
C ASN A 388 -22.54 -5.78 -3.54
N HIS A 389 -22.42 -5.02 -2.47
CA HIS A 389 -21.52 -3.90 -2.33
C HIS A 389 -20.76 -3.99 -1.01
N TYR A 390 -19.60 -3.35 -0.93
CA TYR A 390 -18.86 -3.28 0.33
C TYR A 390 -19.68 -2.55 1.41
N ASN A 391 -19.48 -2.97 2.65
CA ASN A 391 -20.23 -2.45 3.78
C ASN A 391 -19.58 -1.15 4.28
N LYS A 392 -20.18 0.01 4.00
CA LYS A 392 -19.68 1.34 4.39
C LYS A 392 -19.61 1.56 5.91
N LYS A 393 -19.12 0.58 6.67
CA LYS A 393 -18.90 0.69 8.11
C LYS A 393 -17.51 1.22 8.41
N GLY A 394 -17.46 2.21 9.32
CA GLY A 394 -16.19 2.82 9.73
C GLY A 394 -15.60 3.76 8.70
N ILE A 395 -14.39 4.24 9.00
CA ILE A 395 -13.65 5.18 8.16
C ILE A 395 -12.71 4.38 7.27
N PRO A 396 -12.87 4.39 5.93
CA PRO A 396 -11.95 3.72 5.02
C PRO A 396 -10.52 4.22 5.22
N TYR A 397 -9.61 3.29 5.36
CA TYR A 397 -8.21 3.59 5.65
C TYR A 397 -7.25 3.06 4.58
N ILE A 398 -7.46 1.82 4.10
CA ILE A 398 -6.64 1.23 3.06
C ILE A 398 -7.55 0.54 2.05
N LEU A 399 -7.29 0.78 0.76
CA LEU A 399 -8.03 0.19 -0.34
C LEU A 399 -7.12 -0.77 -1.12
N PHE A 400 -7.66 -1.93 -1.45
CA PHE A 400 -7.01 -2.92 -2.31
C PHE A 400 -7.76 -3.01 -3.63
N TYR A 401 -7.10 -2.66 -4.71
CA TYR A 401 -7.60 -2.77 -6.07
C TYR A 401 -6.82 -3.82 -6.84
N LEU A 402 -7.52 -4.73 -7.49
CA LEU A 402 -6.92 -5.77 -8.34
C LEU A 402 -7.22 -5.46 -9.80
N ASN A 403 -6.21 -5.63 -10.66
CA ASN A 403 -6.39 -5.52 -12.11
C ASN A 403 -7.56 -6.40 -12.57
N GLU A 404 -8.49 -5.82 -13.36
CA GLU A 404 -9.71 -6.48 -13.83
C GLU A 404 -9.46 -7.82 -14.54
N LYS A 405 -8.26 -8.03 -15.09
CA LYS A 405 -7.86 -9.29 -15.73
C LYS A 405 -7.89 -10.50 -14.78
N TYR A 406 -7.83 -10.28 -13.47
CA TYR A 406 -7.76 -11.34 -12.46
C TYR A 406 -9.05 -11.51 -11.64
N ILE A 407 -10.10 -10.81 -12.00
CA ILE A 407 -11.40 -10.89 -11.32
C ILE A 407 -12.21 -12.14 -11.75
#